data_28a00c3ca2048e71b08d7b8ef3f7fad5
#
_entry.id   28a00c3ca2048e71b08d7b8ef3f7fad5
#
_cell.length_a   1.000
_cell.length_b   1.000
_cell.length_c   1.000
_cell.angle_alpha   90.00
_cell.angle_beta   90.00
_cell.angle_gamma   90.00
#
_symmetry.space_group_name_H-M   'P 1'
#
loop_
_entity.id
_entity.type
_entity.pdbx_description
1 polymer ?
#
loop_
_entity_poly.entity_id
_entity_poly.type
_entity_poly.pdbx_seq_one_letter_code
_entity_poly.pdbx_strand_id
1 'polypeptide(L)'
;MKTLKIYFLLMLLIQTISISAQSVISGKITNNDSSPIVGATILLSNGMDSTYITGTTSDLDGRFKMINVKSGNYFLSLSMIGYKKANIPLQIKESMNLELGDITLEEDSYILSTVNIIGKRPPIKAEPGKMTVNLSSALLSTDGNILDALRKLPGVIVQNDGTIILNGKSGANVLMDDKVTYLSGENLINYLRSIPASSIENIELISQPSSKHDASGSSGIINIQKKKIKEQGISLTASSGLEQGKHTKGNENLTLNFHHNKLNMYADYSYYWGKDFIELSVSGHYLDPMTLKPLELRKDFDSDINRQYKGHYIKTGVDYDLSEKIAIGTYFSSSWLNRNKQEVTVSDFFNNDKTQSDSTLTALSTPDYSYTNIIGGANMIYKFAKTGKWDASFDYQLFNQEDNHLLKSFFQTGIHPVKGDTLSGITNGDIKIYSGQTNLSYDISDKFGITTGLKSVFVHISSDALYKNLIAGDWREDSDL
;
A
#
# COMPACT_ATOMS: atom_id res chain seq x y z
N MET A 1 15.19 -27.02 -54.84
CA MET A 1 15.29 -25.89 -53.90
C MET A 1 13.97 -25.38 -53.38
N LYS A 2 12.86 -25.36 -54.12
CA LYS A 2 11.56 -24.87 -53.63
C LYS A 2 10.91 -25.80 -52.58
N THR A 3 11.00 -27.12 -52.77
CA THR A 3 10.46 -28.13 -51.84
C THR A 3 11.16 -28.16 -50.48
N LEU A 4 12.48 -27.95 -50.45
CA LEU A 4 13.25 -27.92 -49.20
C LEU A 4 12.90 -26.71 -48.32
N LYS A 5 12.55 -25.57 -48.94
CA LYS A 5 12.10 -24.35 -48.21
C LYS A 5 10.71 -24.55 -47.59
N ILE A 6 9.83 -25.35 -48.21
CA ILE A 6 8.50 -25.64 -47.67
C ILE A 6 8.61 -26.58 -46.46
N TYR A 7 9.50 -27.56 -46.49
CA TYR A 7 9.74 -28.43 -45.32
C TYR A 7 10.38 -27.67 -44.17
N PHE A 8 11.28 -26.71 -44.44
CA PHE A 8 11.88 -25.86 -43.41
C PHE A 8 10.86 -24.89 -42.82
N LEU A 9 9.93 -24.36 -43.62
CA LEU A 9 8.83 -23.51 -43.15
C LEU A 9 7.81 -24.31 -42.33
N LEU A 10 7.52 -25.55 -42.71
CA LEU A 10 6.65 -26.45 -41.94
C LEU A 10 7.30 -26.90 -40.64
N MET A 11 8.61 -27.08 -40.60
CA MET A 11 9.37 -27.41 -39.40
C MET A 11 9.46 -26.22 -38.42
N LEU A 12 9.50 -24.97 -38.94
CA LEU A 12 9.43 -23.77 -38.13
C LEU A 12 8.02 -23.52 -37.55
N LEU A 13 6.96 -24.01 -38.20
CA LEU A 13 5.57 -23.87 -37.71
C LEU A 13 5.23 -24.89 -36.62
N ILE A 14 6.05 -25.95 -36.44
CA ILE A 14 5.91 -26.96 -35.39
C ILE A 14 6.65 -26.53 -34.10
N GLN A 15 7.38 -25.39 -34.11
CA GLN A 15 7.99 -24.84 -32.92
C GLN A 15 6.90 -24.31 -31.95
N THR A 16 6.44 -25.26 -31.14
CA THR A 16 6.13 -25.08 -29.76
C THR A 16 5.06 -24.00 -29.43
N ILE A 17 3.81 -24.36 -29.69
CA ILE A 17 2.77 -23.97 -28.73
C ILE A 17 3.07 -24.81 -27.47
N SER A 18 3.96 -24.34 -26.63
CA SER A 18 4.03 -24.76 -25.23
C SER A 18 2.74 -24.27 -24.59
N ILE A 19 1.67 -25.04 -24.67
CA ILE A 19 0.47 -24.87 -23.87
C ILE A 19 0.97 -25.12 -22.42
N SER A 20 1.37 -24.06 -21.73
CA SER A 20 1.59 -24.13 -20.29
C SER A 20 0.25 -24.50 -19.70
N ALA A 21 0.09 -25.76 -19.35
CA ALA A 21 -1.10 -26.25 -18.70
C ALA A 21 -1.19 -25.59 -17.31
N GLN A 22 -2.04 -24.59 -17.23
CA GLN A 22 -2.19 -23.73 -16.06
C GLN A 22 -3.27 -24.33 -15.16
N SER A 23 -2.94 -24.53 -13.88
CA SER A 23 -3.90 -25.02 -12.91
C SER A 23 -4.85 -23.93 -12.46
N VAL A 24 -6.09 -24.31 -12.17
CA VAL A 24 -7.16 -23.44 -11.70
C VAL A 24 -7.62 -23.93 -10.33
N ILE A 25 -7.78 -23.02 -9.39
CA ILE A 25 -8.40 -23.28 -8.08
C ILE A 25 -9.70 -22.51 -8.04
N SER A 26 -10.79 -23.17 -7.69
CA SER A 26 -12.11 -22.56 -7.54
C SER A 26 -12.84 -23.09 -6.31
N GLY A 27 -13.81 -22.33 -5.82
CA GLY A 27 -14.64 -22.72 -4.70
C GLY A 27 -15.71 -21.66 -4.41
N LYS A 28 -16.53 -21.91 -3.37
CA LYS A 28 -17.54 -20.98 -2.89
C LYS A 28 -17.39 -20.79 -1.39
N ILE A 29 -17.49 -19.56 -0.92
CA ILE A 29 -17.39 -19.22 0.50
C ILE A 29 -18.78 -18.91 1.03
N THR A 30 -19.17 -19.59 2.11
CA THR A 30 -20.49 -19.44 2.74
C THR A 30 -20.33 -19.22 4.25
N ASN A 31 -21.37 -18.70 4.89
CA ASN A 31 -21.50 -18.70 6.35
C ASN A 31 -22.17 -19.99 6.85
N ASN A 32 -22.39 -20.09 8.16
CA ASN A 32 -23.06 -21.23 8.79
C ASN A 32 -24.50 -21.47 8.29
N ASP A 33 -25.16 -20.44 7.79
CA ASP A 33 -26.52 -20.50 7.23
C ASP A 33 -26.52 -20.80 5.72
N SER A 34 -25.38 -21.21 5.15
CA SER A 34 -25.17 -21.45 3.71
C SER A 34 -25.36 -20.20 2.83
N SER A 35 -25.42 -19.01 3.41
CA SER A 35 -25.47 -17.75 2.67
C SER A 35 -24.09 -17.40 2.11
N PRO A 36 -24.00 -16.87 0.87
CA PRO A 36 -22.73 -16.53 0.27
C PRO A 36 -22.04 -15.38 0.98
N ILE A 37 -20.73 -15.50 1.23
CA ILE A 37 -19.90 -14.43 1.78
C ILE A 37 -19.25 -13.69 0.61
N VAL A 38 -19.69 -12.45 0.40
CA VAL A 38 -19.23 -11.56 -0.67
C VAL A 38 -18.00 -10.80 -0.23
N GLY A 39 -16.97 -10.73 -1.08
CA GLY A 39 -15.77 -9.93 -0.80
C GLY A 39 -14.82 -10.58 0.22
N ALA A 40 -14.99 -11.86 0.55
CA ALA A 40 -13.98 -12.57 1.34
C ALA A 40 -12.64 -12.60 0.59
N THR A 41 -11.57 -12.36 1.31
CA THR A 41 -10.20 -12.40 0.76
C THR A 41 -9.66 -13.82 0.73
N ILE A 42 -9.18 -14.25 -0.41
CA ILE A 42 -8.57 -15.54 -0.66
C ILE A 42 -7.11 -15.31 -1.08
N LEU A 43 -6.15 -15.73 -0.27
CA LEU A 43 -4.72 -15.58 -0.52
C LEU A 43 -4.09 -16.96 -0.68
N LEU A 44 -3.24 -17.10 -1.68
CA LEU A 44 -2.39 -18.27 -1.89
C LEU A 44 -0.96 -17.92 -1.51
N SER A 45 -0.40 -18.65 -0.55
CA SER A 45 0.99 -18.52 -0.12
C SER A 45 1.74 -19.84 -0.30
N ASN A 46 3.06 -19.76 -0.44
CA ASN A 46 3.92 -20.94 -0.54
C ASN A 46 3.86 -21.73 0.78
N GLY A 47 3.74 -23.04 0.67
CA GLY A 47 3.65 -23.94 1.83
C GLY A 47 4.94 -24.07 2.65
N MET A 48 6.11 -23.65 2.15
CA MET A 48 7.38 -23.76 2.85
C MET A 48 7.73 -22.50 3.65
N ASP A 49 7.57 -21.32 3.04
CA ASP A 49 8.06 -20.04 3.56
C ASP A 49 6.95 -19.02 3.77
N SER A 50 5.70 -19.39 3.51
CA SER A 50 4.52 -18.53 3.60
C SER A 50 4.60 -17.26 2.72
N THR A 51 5.49 -17.24 1.73
CA THR A 51 5.55 -16.11 0.78
C THR A 51 4.27 -16.03 -0.01
N TYR A 52 3.79 -14.80 -0.20
CA TYR A 52 2.62 -14.51 -0.99
C TYR A 52 2.84 -14.83 -2.48
N ILE A 53 1.91 -15.57 -3.09
CA ILE A 53 1.95 -15.93 -4.51
C ILE A 53 0.91 -15.14 -5.32
N THR A 54 -0.37 -15.25 -4.94
CA THR A 54 -1.48 -14.58 -5.62
C THR A 54 -2.71 -14.53 -4.70
N GLY A 55 -3.70 -13.72 -5.06
CA GLY A 55 -4.96 -13.64 -4.32
C GLY A 55 -6.13 -13.21 -5.19
N THR A 56 -7.33 -13.39 -4.65
CA THR A 56 -8.60 -12.99 -5.25
C THR A 56 -9.60 -12.69 -4.14
N THR A 57 -10.80 -12.24 -4.53
CA THR A 57 -11.93 -12.10 -3.62
C THR A 57 -13.13 -12.89 -4.12
N SER A 58 -14.03 -13.28 -3.22
CA SER A 58 -15.31 -13.89 -3.59
C SER A 58 -16.26 -12.88 -4.24
N ASP A 59 -16.99 -13.33 -5.25
CA ASP A 59 -17.99 -12.55 -5.97
C ASP A 59 -19.33 -12.45 -5.21
N LEU A 60 -20.38 -11.92 -5.87
CA LEU A 60 -21.72 -11.75 -5.29
C LEU A 60 -22.41 -13.05 -4.90
N ASP A 61 -22.01 -14.17 -5.53
CA ASP A 61 -22.49 -15.52 -5.21
C ASP A 61 -21.58 -16.26 -4.22
N GLY A 62 -20.55 -15.59 -3.68
CA GLY A 62 -19.54 -16.14 -2.80
C GLY A 62 -18.49 -16.98 -3.52
N ARG A 63 -18.49 -17.03 -4.86
CA ARG A 63 -17.56 -17.84 -5.66
C ARG A 63 -16.24 -17.14 -5.85
N PHE A 64 -15.16 -17.92 -5.93
CA PHE A 64 -13.84 -17.42 -6.31
C PHE A 64 -13.17 -18.32 -7.33
N LYS A 65 -12.24 -17.72 -8.09
CA LYS A 65 -11.41 -18.45 -9.06
C LYS A 65 -10.03 -17.85 -9.12
N MET A 66 -9.01 -18.68 -9.03
CA MET A 66 -7.62 -18.37 -9.26
C MET A 66 -7.11 -19.13 -10.45
N ILE A 67 -6.46 -18.47 -11.38
CA ILE A 67 -5.89 -19.05 -12.61
C ILE A 67 -4.37 -18.91 -12.56
N ASN A 68 -3.68 -19.68 -13.42
CA ASN A 68 -2.22 -19.58 -13.59
C ASN A 68 -1.42 -20.00 -12.35
N VAL A 69 -1.94 -20.91 -11.54
CA VAL A 69 -1.24 -21.44 -10.36
C VAL A 69 -0.27 -22.54 -10.82
N LYS A 70 1.00 -22.42 -10.46
CA LYS A 70 2.02 -23.45 -10.74
C LYS A 70 1.82 -24.66 -9.84
N SER A 71 2.36 -25.82 -10.24
CA SER A 71 2.40 -27.00 -9.36
C SER A 71 3.26 -26.72 -8.11
N GLY A 72 2.81 -27.20 -6.95
CA GLY A 72 3.50 -26.98 -5.68
C GLY A 72 2.60 -27.22 -4.46
N ASN A 73 3.19 -27.02 -3.28
CA ASN A 73 2.47 -27.04 -2.01
C ASN A 73 2.19 -25.61 -1.55
N TYR A 74 0.95 -25.35 -1.18
CA TYR A 74 0.46 -24.02 -0.87
C TYR A 74 -0.42 -24.02 0.38
N PHE A 75 -0.58 -22.84 0.99
CA PHE A 75 -1.65 -22.54 1.92
C PHE A 75 -2.64 -21.58 1.28
N LEU A 76 -3.92 -21.94 1.28
CA LEU A 76 -5.02 -21.06 0.92
C LEU A 76 -5.58 -20.45 2.21
N SER A 77 -5.38 -19.16 2.38
CA SER A 77 -5.89 -18.41 3.52
C SER A 77 -7.15 -17.65 3.12
N LEU A 78 -8.24 -17.89 3.85
CA LEU A 78 -9.51 -17.22 3.66
C LEU A 78 -9.79 -16.32 4.86
N SER A 79 -10.16 -15.08 4.60
CA SER A 79 -10.46 -14.11 5.66
C SER A 79 -11.58 -13.17 5.27
N MET A 80 -12.44 -12.84 6.23
CA MET A 80 -13.50 -11.84 6.11
C MET A 80 -13.72 -11.21 7.48
N ILE A 81 -14.03 -9.91 7.50
CA ILE A 81 -14.36 -9.20 8.75
C ILE A 81 -15.62 -9.81 9.36
N GLY A 82 -15.55 -10.14 10.65
CA GLY A 82 -16.65 -10.81 11.36
C GLY A 82 -16.58 -12.33 11.32
N TYR A 83 -15.58 -12.91 10.67
CA TYR A 83 -15.40 -14.35 10.54
C TYR A 83 -13.98 -14.77 10.98
N LYS A 84 -13.88 -15.98 11.53
CA LYS A 84 -12.60 -16.58 11.83
C LYS A 84 -11.81 -16.87 10.56
N LYS A 85 -10.51 -16.59 10.58
CA LYS A 85 -9.62 -16.90 9.47
C LYS A 85 -9.49 -18.42 9.29
N ALA A 86 -9.66 -18.90 8.07
CA ALA A 86 -9.44 -20.29 7.71
C ALA A 86 -8.16 -20.43 6.87
N ASN A 87 -7.37 -21.50 7.13
CA ASN A 87 -6.19 -21.83 6.34
C ASN A 87 -6.30 -23.27 5.87
N ILE A 88 -6.22 -23.50 4.58
CA ILE A 88 -6.37 -24.80 3.93
C ILE A 88 -5.06 -25.17 3.24
N PRO A 89 -4.38 -26.24 3.63
CA PRO A 89 -3.22 -26.73 2.89
C PRO A 89 -3.66 -27.32 1.56
N LEU A 90 -2.98 -26.95 0.48
CA LEU A 90 -3.27 -27.41 -0.89
C LEU A 90 -2.01 -27.97 -1.54
N GLN A 91 -2.19 -29.07 -2.28
CA GLN A 91 -1.18 -29.61 -3.18
C GLN A 91 -1.70 -29.50 -4.62
N ILE A 92 -1.05 -28.67 -5.41
CA ILE A 92 -1.40 -28.45 -6.81
C ILE A 92 -0.48 -29.26 -7.71
N LYS A 93 -1.07 -30.09 -8.58
CA LYS A 93 -0.35 -30.82 -9.63
C LYS A 93 -0.47 -30.07 -10.95
N GLU A 94 0.41 -30.37 -11.89
CA GLU A 94 0.33 -29.77 -13.23
C GLU A 94 -1.01 -30.03 -13.91
N SER A 95 -1.57 -29.03 -14.58
CA SER A 95 -2.84 -29.09 -15.31
C SER A 95 -4.06 -29.45 -14.45
N MET A 96 -4.03 -29.11 -13.16
CA MET A 96 -5.09 -29.48 -12.24
C MET A 96 -6.17 -28.42 -12.14
N ASN A 97 -7.42 -28.78 -12.40
CA ASN A 97 -8.58 -27.99 -12.01
C ASN A 97 -9.04 -28.47 -10.64
N LEU A 98 -8.72 -27.71 -9.61
CA LEU A 98 -9.08 -28.02 -8.22
C LEU A 98 -10.32 -27.24 -7.83
N GLU A 99 -11.43 -27.93 -7.67
CA GLU A 99 -12.68 -27.36 -7.12
C GLU A 99 -12.79 -27.76 -5.65
N LEU A 100 -12.77 -26.76 -4.76
CA LEU A 100 -12.78 -26.96 -3.31
C LEU A 100 -14.21 -27.08 -2.74
N GLY A 101 -15.23 -26.89 -3.58
CA GLY A 101 -16.63 -26.90 -3.16
C GLY A 101 -16.99 -25.70 -2.25
N ASP A 102 -17.97 -25.92 -1.37
CA ASP A 102 -18.41 -24.90 -0.42
C ASP A 102 -17.48 -24.89 0.82
N ILE A 103 -16.90 -23.73 1.11
CA ILE A 103 -16.04 -23.53 2.28
C ILE A 103 -16.78 -22.63 3.24
N THR A 104 -17.12 -23.15 4.41
CA THR A 104 -17.84 -22.40 5.44
C THR A 104 -16.85 -21.65 6.34
N LEU A 105 -17.03 -20.33 6.47
CA LEU A 105 -16.34 -19.54 7.49
C LEU A 105 -17.24 -19.40 8.73
N GLU A 106 -16.67 -19.72 9.89
CA GLU A 106 -17.34 -19.54 11.17
C GLU A 106 -17.35 -18.07 11.58
N GLU A 107 -18.49 -17.59 12.07
CA GLU A 107 -18.56 -16.25 12.64
C GLU A 107 -17.69 -16.13 13.90
N ASP A 108 -16.98 -14.99 14.01
CA ASP A 108 -16.20 -14.69 15.20
C ASP A 108 -17.08 -14.08 16.29
N SER A 109 -17.57 -14.91 17.18
CA SER A 109 -18.51 -14.55 18.26
C SER A 109 -17.98 -13.52 19.25
N TYR A 110 -16.65 -13.25 19.30
CA TYR A 110 -16.09 -12.17 20.10
C TYR A 110 -16.50 -10.77 19.59
N ILE A 111 -16.96 -10.68 18.36
CA ILE A 111 -17.34 -9.43 17.68
C ILE A 111 -18.85 -9.13 17.85
N LEU A 112 -19.67 -10.08 18.26
CA LEU A 112 -21.14 -9.98 18.23
C LEU A 112 -21.84 -9.58 19.55
N SER A 113 -21.12 -9.35 20.64
CA SER A 113 -21.75 -9.03 21.93
C SER A 113 -21.97 -7.54 22.15
N THR A 114 -22.65 -6.85 21.26
CA THR A 114 -23.52 -5.66 21.52
C THR A 114 -24.01 -5.05 20.20
N VAL A 115 -25.09 -5.53 19.63
CA VAL A 115 -25.77 -4.81 18.55
C VAL A 115 -27.12 -4.31 19.06
N ASN A 116 -27.17 -3.06 19.49
CA ASN A 116 -28.38 -2.27 19.49
C ASN A 116 -28.68 -1.83 18.06
N ILE A 117 -29.78 -2.30 17.49
CA ILE A 117 -30.22 -1.96 16.12
C ILE A 117 -30.75 -0.51 16.11
N ILE A 118 -29.83 0.42 15.90
CA ILE A 118 -30.15 1.75 15.37
C ILE A 118 -29.60 1.71 13.95
N GLY A 119 -30.40 2.03 12.92
CA GLY A 119 -30.10 1.90 11.49
C GLY A 119 -28.70 2.29 11.04
N LYS A 120 -27.71 1.47 11.39
CA LYS A 120 -26.30 1.69 11.03
C LYS A 120 -26.10 1.25 9.59
N ARG A 121 -25.40 2.07 8.82
CA ARG A 121 -24.92 1.69 7.48
C ARG A 121 -24.12 0.39 7.60
N PRO A 122 -24.24 -0.57 6.65
CA PRO A 122 -23.46 -1.79 6.69
C PRO A 122 -21.97 -1.46 6.74
N PRO A 123 -21.16 -2.19 7.52
CA PRO A 123 -19.72 -1.94 7.63
C PRO A 123 -19.00 -2.13 6.28
N ILE A 124 -19.51 -3.00 5.43
CA ILE A 124 -19.00 -3.25 4.09
C ILE A 124 -20.17 -3.26 3.10
N LYS A 125 -20.01 -2.52 2.00
CA LYS A 125 -20.90 -2.54 0.85
C LYS A 125 -20.11 -3.01 -0.36
N ALA A 126 -20.50 -4.13 -0.95
CA ALA A 126 -19.89 -4.65 -2.17
C ALA A 126 -20.77 -4.30 -3.38
N GLU A 127 -20.15 -3.80 -4.43
CA GLU A 127 -20.74 -3.50 -5.73
C GLU A 127 -19.83 -4.10 -6.81
N PRO A 128 -20.31 -4.38 -8.03
CA PRO A 128 -19.44 -4.88 -9.09
C PRO A 128 -18.21 -3.99 -9.31
N GLY A 129 -17.02 -4.55 -9.12
CA GLY A 129 -15.75 -3.83 -9.29
C GLY A 129 -15.38 -2.85 -8.17
N LYS A 130 -16.21 -2.71 -7.11
CA LYS A 130 -15.97 -1.77 -6.02
C LYS A 130 -16.45 -2.33 -4.68
N MET A 131 -15.62 -2.20 -3.66
CA MET A 131 -15.99 -2.47 -2.27
C MET A 131 -15.81 -1.19 -1.45
N THR A 132 -16.83 -0.79 -0.70
CA THR A 132 -16.78 0.36 0.21
C THR A 132 -16.79 -0.14 1.64
N VAL A 133 -15.78 0.21 2.41
CA VAL A 133 -15.67 -0.11 3.84
C VAL A 133 -15.91 1.16 4.64
N ASN A 134 -16.96 1.14 5.47
CA ASN A 134 -17.31 2.24 6.35
C ASN A 134 -16.57 2.09 7.68
N LEU A 135 -15.56 2.91 7.92
CA LEU A 135 -14.75 2.84 9.14
C LEU A 135 -15.53 3.24 10.40
N SER A 136 -16.55 4.08 10.27
CA SER A 136 -17.36 4.53 11.42
C SER A 136 -18.30 3.46 11.96
N SER A 137 -18.71 2.51 11.11
CA SER A 137 -19.63 1.41 11.47
C SER A 137 -18.93 0.06 11.58
N ALA A 138 -17.70 -0.04 11.08
CA ALA A 138 -16.92 -1.25 11.20
C ALA A 138 -16.35 -1.37 12.62
N LEU A 139 -16.25 -2.61 13.10
CA LEU A 139 -15.45 -3.00 14.27
C LEU A 139 -13.94 -2.79 14.06
N LEU A 140 -13.55 -2.23 12.93
CA LEU A 140 -12.24 -1.66 12.69
C LEU A 140 -12.11 -0.47 13.62
N SER A 141 -11.51 -0.68 14.78
CA SER A 141 -11.32 0.36 15.77
C SER A 141 -10.82 1.63 15.08
N THR A 142 -11.49 2.75 15.34
CA THR A 142 -11.08 4.07 14.89
C THR A 142 -9.76 4.51 15.55
N ASP A 143 -9.18 3.63 16.36
CA ASP A 143 -7.90 3.82 17.03
C ASP A 143 -6.76 3.54 16.03
N GLY A 144 -5.78 4.43 15.99
CA GLY A 144 -4.64 4.33 15.09
C GLY A 144 -4.77 5.21 13.84
N ASN A 145 -4.02 4.87 12.83
CA ASN A 145 -3.87 5.64 11.60
C ASN A 145 -4.45 4.88 10.38
N ILE A 146 -4.47 5.55 9.22
CA ILE A 146 -4.98 4.95 7.99
C ILE A 146 -4.20 3.70 7.58
N LEU A 147 -2.88 3.67 7.77
CA LEU A 147 -2.06 2.51 7.42
C LEU A 147 -2.51 1.26 8.18
N ASP A 148 -2.79 1.41 9.48
CA ASP A 148 -3.28 0.31 10.32
C ASP A 148 -4.68 -0.13 9.91
N ALA A 149 -5.52 0.82 9.52
CA ALA A 149 -6.84 0.52 8.96
C ALA A 149 -6.73 -0.27 7.65
N LEU A 150 -5.87 0.15 6.71
CA LEU A 150 -5.67 -0.53 5.42
C LEU A 150 -5.18 -1.98 5.60
N ARG A 151 -4.28 -2.23 6.55
CA ARG A 151 -3.77 -3.59 6.85
C ARG A 151 -4.84 -4.55 7.34
N LYS A 152 -5.95 -4.02 7.87
CA LYS A 152 -7.08 -4.81 8.36
C LYS A 152 -8.16 -5.03 7.28
N LEU A 153 -8.05 -4.34 6.11
CA LEU A 153 -9.06 -4.44 5.07
C LEU A 153 -8.93 -5.76 4.28
N PRO A 154 -10.04 -6.37 3.90
CA PRO A 154 -10.02 -7.53 3.03
C PRO A 154 -9.45 -7.16 1.65
N GLY A 155 -8.63 -8.04 1.09
CA GLY A 155 -8.02 -7.84 -0.23
C GLY A 155 -6.87 -6.83 -0.28
N VAL A 156 -6.48 -6.22 0.83
CA VAL A 156 -5.37 -5.27 0.92
C VAL A 156 -4.20 -5.90 1.65
N ILE A 157 -3.02 -5.87 1.02
CA ILE A 157 -1.74 -6.23 1.65
C ILE A 157 -0.81 -5.04 1.50
N VAL A 158 -0.27 -4.59 2.62
CA VAL A 158 0.75 -3.54 2.64
C VAL A 158 2.09 -4.19 2.93
N GLN A 159 2.97 -4.19 1.94
CA GLN A 159 4.32 -4.74 2.06
C GLN A 159 5.24 -3.79 2.83
N ASN A 160 6.38 -4.29 3.30
CA ASN A 160 7.32 -3.51 4.10
C ASN A 160 8.05 -2.43 3.30
N ASP A 161 8.13 -2.58 1.99
CA ASP A 161 8.69 -1.59 1.04
C ASP A 161 7.70 -0.48 0.66
N GLY A 162 6.47 -0.54 1.19
CA GLY A 162 5.40 0.41 0.88
C GLY A 162 4.56 0.07 -0.34
N THR A 163 4.82 -1.05 -0.99
CA THR A 163 3.97 -1.54 -2.07
C THR A 163 2.62 -2.00 -1.52
N ILE A 164 1.54 -1.49 -2.10
CA ILE A 164 0.19 -1.91 -1.74
C ILE A 164 -0.35 -2.85 -2.80
N ILE A 165 -0.77 -4.03 -2.36
CA ILE A 165 -1.40 -5.05 -3.19
C ILE A 165 -2.91 -4.99 -2.94
N LEU A 166 -3.68 -4.87 -4.01
CA LEU A 166 -5.14 -4.90 -3.96
C LEU A 166 -5.67 -6.10 -4.76
N ASN A 167 -6.40 -6.98 -4.09
CA ASN A 167 -6.98 -8.20 -4.68
C ASN A 167 -5.97 -9.03 -5.49
N GLY A 168 -4.75 -9.15 -4.97
CA GLY A 168 -3.68 -9.90 -5.60
C GLY A 168 -2.89 -9.17 -6.70
N LYS A 169 -3.20 -7.90 -6.97
CA LYS A 169 -2.48 -7.08 -7.94
C LYS A 169 -1.60 -6.06 -7.23
N SER A 170 -0.31 -6.06 -7.52
CA SER A 170 0.67 -5.17 -6.93
C SER A 170 0.63 -3.76 -7.55
N GLY A 171 0.84 -2.73 -6.74
CA GLY A 171 0.95 -1.34 -7.20
C GLY A 171 -0.40 -0.61 -7.29
N ALA A 172 -1.32 -0.85 -6.34
CA ALA A 172 -2.56 -0.10 -6.26
C ALA A 172 -2.31 1.40 -6.00
N ASN A 173 -3.00 2.26 -6.75
CA ASN A 173 -2.94 3.71 -6.55
C ASN A 173 -3.76 4.11 -5.32
N VAL A 174 -3.19 4.99 -4.49
CA VAL A 174 -3.90 5.55 -3.34
C VAL A 174 -4.39 6.95 -3.64
N LEU A 175 -5.68 7.15 -3.46
CA LEU A 175 -6.35 8.44 -3.59
C LEU A 175 -6.83 8.92 -2.21
N MET A 176 -6.83 10.22 -2.03
CA MET A 176 -7.43 10.90 -0.90
C MET A 176 -8.52 11.86 -1.41
N ASP A 177 -9.77 11.61 -1.02
CA ASP A 177 -10.93 12.38 -1.52
C ASP A 177 -10.97 12.47 -3.05
N ASP A 178 -10.84 11.32 -3.75
CA ASP A 178 -10.78 11.19 -5.22
C ASP A 178 -9.53 11.78 -5.89
N LYS A 179 -8.54 12.26 -5.14
CA LYS A 179 -7.30 12.86 -5.65
C LYS A 179 -6.11 11.92 -5.46
N VAL A 180 -5.31 11.71 -6.50
CA VAL A 180 -4.11 10.87 -6.44
C VAL A 180 -3.10 11.50 -5.49
N THR A 181 -2.51 10.69 -4.59
CA THR A 181 -1.50 11.17 -3.64
C THR A 181 -0.14 11.40 -4.28
N TYR A 182 0.15 10.76 -5.44
CA TYR A 182 1.44 10.77 -6.14
C TYR A 182 2.63 10.34 -5.26
N LEU A 183 2.36 9.69 -4.13
CA LEU A 183 3.35 9.13 -3.24
C LEU A 183 3.43 7.61 -3.44
N SER A 184 4.61 7.05 -3.29
CA SER A 184 4.86 5.61 -3.36
C SER A 184 5.88 5.18 -2.30
N GLY A 185 6.02 3.85 -2.11
CA GLY A 185 7.02 3.29 -1.20
C GLY A 185 6.88 3.82 0.24
N GLU A 186 8.00 4.05 0.88
CA GLU A 186 8.03 4.55 2.27
C GLU A 186 7.35 5.92 2.46
N ASN A 187 7.39 6.79 1.45
CA ASN A 187 6.74 8.10 1.52
C ASN A 187 5.22 7.97 1.63
N LEU A 188 4.62 7.04 0.88
CA LEU A 188 3.20 6.72 0.99
C LEU A 188 2.87 6.13 2.37
N ILE A 189 3.66 5.18 2.86
CA ILE A 189 3.51 4.58 4.19
C ILE A 189 3.53 5.64 5.29
N ASN A 190 4.51 6.53 5.24
CA ASN A 190 4.66 7.59 6.23
C ASN A 190 3.50 8.59 6.18
N TYR A 191 3.05 8.95 4.98
CA TYR A 191 1.87 9.78 4.77
C TYR A 191 0.59 9.14 5.35
N LEU A 192 0.33 7.87 5.03
CA LEU A 192 -0.84 7.14 5.55
C LEU A 192 -0.78 6.94 7.08
N ARG A 193 0.41 6.78 7.64
CA ARG A 193 0.64 6.72 9.09
C ARG A 193 0.32 8.05 9.78
N SER A 194 0.54 9.17 9.11
CA SER A 194 0.31 10.50 9.68
C SER A 194 -1.17 10.85 9.85
N ILE A 195 -2.07 10.18 9.13
CA ILE A 195 -3.48 10.52 9.09
C ILE A 195 -4.28 9.61 10.05
N PRO A 196 -5.01 10.17 11.02
CA PRO A 196 -5.79 9.38 11.96
C PRO A 196 -6.97 8.67 11.25
N ALA A 197 -7.18 7.39 11.57
CA ALA A 197 -8.30 6.61 11.02
C ALA A 197 -9.67 7.21 11.44
N SER A 198 -9.73 7.86 12.61
CA SER A 198 -10.93 8.54 13.09
C SER A 198 -11.42 9.69 12.20
N SER A 199 -10.56 10.27 11.36
CA SER A 199 -10.91 11.33 10.40
C SER A 199 -11.52 10.79 9.10
N ILE A 200 -11.58 9.48 8.92
CA ILE A 200 -12.02 8.83 7.69
C ILE A 200 -13.46 8.32 7.84
N GLU A 201 -14.28 8.55 6.81
CA GLU A 201 -15.64 8.00 6.69
C GLU A 201 -15.61 6.63 6.05
N ASN A 202 -15.01 6.53 4.85
CA ASN A 202 -15.02 5.33 4.04
C ASN A 202 -13.65 5.08 3.40
N ILE A 203 -13.35 3.82 3.13
CA ILE A 203 -12.30 3.41 2.20
C ILE A 203 -12.95 2.62 1.08
N GLU A 204 -12.75 3.06 -0.15
CA GLU A 204 -13.23 2.40 -1.34
C GLU A 204 -12.10 1.60 -1.99
N LEU A 205 -12.31 0.31 -2.16
CA LEU A 205 -11.42 -0.59 -2.88
C LEU A 205 -11.98 -0.80 -4.28
N ILE A 206 -11.37 -0.20 -5.30
CA ILE A 206 -11.87 -0.20 -6.68
C ILE A 206 -10.97 -1.09 -7.51
N SER A 207 -11.42 -2.30 -7.82
CA SER A 207 -10.68 -3.28 -8.62
C SER A 207 -10.84 -3.07 -10.13
N GLN A 208 -11.90 -2.35 -10.54
CA GLN A 208 -12.16 -1.98 -11.93
C GLN A 208 -12.40 -0.47 -12.03
N PRO A 209 -11.31 0.33 -12.10
CA PRO A 209 -11.43 1.78 -12.21
C PRO A 209 -12.19 2.20 -13.46
N SER A 210 -13.11 3.15 -13.32
CA SER A 210 -13.78 3.79 -14.45
C SER A 210 -12.83 4.81 -15.12
N SER A 211 -13.22 5.30 -16.30
CA SER A 211 -12.47 6.34 -17.04
C SER A 211 -12.30 7.67 -16.29
N LYS A 212 -13.01 7.87 -15.18
CA LYS A 212 -12.82 9.00 -14.26
C LYS A 212 -11.46 8.98 -13.55
N HIS A 213 -10.90 7.80 -13.38
CA HIS A 213 -9.63 7.59 -12.69
C HIS A 213 -8.50 7.46 -13.71
N ASP A 214 -7.31 7.90 -13.33
CA ASP A 214 -6.12 7.77 -14.18
C ASP A 214 -5.91 6.33 -14.63
N ALA A 215 -5.67 6.14 -15.93
CA ALA A 215 -5.41 4.85 -16.55
C ALA A 215 -4.04 4.25 -16.14
N SER A 216 -3.25 4.95 -15.33
CA SER A 216 -1.94 4.51 -14.85
C SER A 216 -2.09 3.48 -13.73
N GLY A 217 -2.27 2.21 -14.09
CA GLY A 217 -2.20 1.10 -13.17
C GLY A 217 -3.36 0.11 -13.34
N SER A 218 -3.03 -1.08 -13.81
CA SER A 218 -3.94 -2.23 -13.91
C SER A 218 -4.31 -2.84 -12.55
N SER A 219 -3.77 -2.29 -11.45
CA SER A 219 -3.75 -2.93 -10.13
C SER A 219 -4.91 -2.50 -9.23
N GLY A 220 -5.71 -1.51 -9.67
CA GLY A 220 -6.83 -0.98 -8.90
C GLY A 220 -6.51 0.26 -8.09
N ILE A 221 -7.51 0.76 -7.38
CA ILE A 221 -7.48 2.03 -6.65
C ILE A 221 -7.97 1.82 -5.22
N ILE A 222 -7.30 2.44 -4.28
CA ILE A 222 -7.76 2.59 -2.89
C ILE A 222 -8.08 4.07 -2.69
N ASN A 223 -9.36 4.41 -2.62
CA ASN A 223 -9.80 5.78 -2.40
C ASN A 223 -10.24 5.98 -0.95
N ILE A 224 -9.55 6.86 -0.25
CA ILE A 224 -9.75 7.14 1.17
C ILE A 224 -10.58 8.42 1.28
N GLN A 225 -11.81 8.30 1.79
CA GLN A 225 -12.76 9.41 1.90
C GLN A 225 -12.84 9.91 3.33
N LYS A 226 -12.61 11.20 3.53
CA LYS A 226 -12.69 11.85 4.84
C LYS A 226 -14.13 12.10 5.26
N LYS A 227 -14.34 12.15 6.58
CA LYS A 227 -15.64 12.50 7.17
C LYS A 227 -16.04 13.92 6.76
N LYS A 228 -17.30 14.05 6.30
CA LYS A 228 -17.94 15.34 6.06
C LYS A 228 -19.00 15.56 7.13
N ILE A 229 -18.91 16.67 7.83
CA ILE A 229 -19.88 17.01 8.86
C ILE A 229 -21.09 17.64 8.20
N LYS A 230 -22.26 17.10 8.55
CA LYS A 230 -23.57 17.56 8.06
C LYS A 230 -24.38 18.29 9.14
N GLU A 231 -24.03 18.07 10.40
CA GLU A 231 -24.74 18.66 11.52
C GLU A 231 -24.23 20.06 11.81
N GLN A 232 -25.14 20.99 12.09
CA GLN A 232 -24.76 22.37 12.45
C GLN A 232 -24.21 22.42 13.87
N GLY A 233 -23.20 23.26 14.07
CA GLY A 233 -22.56 23.45 15.36
C GLY A 233 -21.04 23.33 15.31
N ILE A 234 -20.47 23.17 16.50
CA ILE A 234 -19.03 22.94 16.69
C ILE A 234 -18.85 21.52 17.22
N SER A 235 -17.92 20.79 16.64
CA SER A 235 -17.50 19.48 17.12
C SER A 235 -15.98 19.51 17.34
N LEU A 236 -15.55 19.14 18.56
CA LEU A 236 -14.15 18.94 18.91
C LEU A 236 -13.96 17.49 19.34
N THR A 237 -13.05 16.80 18.70
CA THR A 237 -12.67 15.43 19.06
C THR A 237 -11.18 15.41 19.37
N ALA A 238 -10.82 14.90 20.54
CA ALA A 238 -9.45 14.62 20.91
C ALA A 238 -9.31 13.12 21.19
N SER A 239 -8.25 12.51 20.69
CA SER A 239 -7.92 11.10 20.96
C SER A 239 -6.43 10.96 21.21
N SER A 240 -6.06 10.04 22.09
CA SER A 240 -4.71 9.64 22.36
C SER A 240 -4.64 8.12 22.39
N GLY A 241 -3.67 7.55 21.69
CA GLY A 241 -3.45 6.11 21.61
C GLY A 241 -2.03 5.76 22.02
N LEU A 242 -1.89 4.70 22.81
CA LEU A 242 -0.62 4.09 23.16
C LEU A 242 -0.66 2.61 22.76
N GLU A 243 0.37 2.18 22.04
CA GLU A 243 0.56 0.79 21.64
C GLU A 243 1.87 0.28 22.25
N GLN A 244 1.82 -0.88 22.90
CA GLN A 244 2.98 -1.52 23.49
C GLN A 244 3.24 -2.85 22.81
N GLY A 245 4.30 -2.93 22.02
CA GLY A 245 4.89 -4.16 21.50
C GLY A 245 6.30 -4.35 22.09
N LYS A 246 7.29 -4.72 21.27
CA LYS A 246 8.72 -4.68 21.64
C LYS A 246 9.13 -3.25 22.05
N HIS A 247 8.56 -2.25 21.36
CA HIS A 247 8.75 -0.84 21.67
C HIS A 247 7.40 -0.13 21.77
N THR A 248 7.35 0.95 22.54
CA THR A 248 6.17 1.79 22.70
C THR A 248 6.01 2.70 21.50
N LYS A 249 4.75 2.89 21.06
CA LYS A 249 4.34 3.85 20.03
C LYS A 249 3.17 4.66 20.54
N GLY A 250 3.02 5.88 20.08
CA GLY A 250 1.93 6.76 20.48
C GLY A 250 1.42 7.61 19.33
N ASN A 251 0.17 8.01 19.44
CA ASN A 251 -0.46 8.97 18.56
C ASN A 251 -1.46 9.84 19.33
N GLU A 252 -1.43 11.13 19.05
CA GLU A 252 -2.37 12.11 19.55
C GLU A 252 -3.05 12.80 18.38
N ASN A 253 -4.38 12.94 18.45
CA ASN A 253 -5.17 13.53 17.39
C ASN A 253 -6.15 14.55 17.94
N LEU A 254 -6.31 15.65 17.20
CA LEU A 254 -7.28 16.71 17.49
C LEU A 254 -8.01 17.04 16.19
N THR A 255 -9.32 16.93 16.18
CA THR A 255 -10.19 17.29 15.06
C THR A 255 -11.18 18.32 15.50
N LEU A 256 -11.16 19.49 14.87
CA LEU A 256 -12.13 20.57 15.05
C LEU A 256 -12.97 20.71 13.78
N ASN A 257 -14.27 20.79 13.97
CA ASN A 257 -15.20 21.06 12.88
C ASN A 257 -16.23 22.10 13.32
N PHE A 258 -16.51 23.00 12.40
CA PHE A 258 -17.48 24.05 12.55
C PHE A 258 -18.38 24.08 11.32
N HIS A 259 -19.68 23.90 11.50
CA HIS A 259 -20.67 24.02 10.44
C HIS A 259 -21.76 25.01 10.88
N HIS A 260 -21.94 26.10 10.14
CA HIS A 260 -23.01 27.06 10.37
C HIS A 260 -23.58 27.55 9.05
N ASN A 261 -24.85 27.25 8.81
CA ASN A 261 -25.56 27.59 7.57
C ASN A 261 -24.78 27.16 6.29
N LYS A 262 -24.21 28.13 5.60
CA LYS A 262 -23.47 27.93 4.34
C LYS A 262 -21.97 27.71 4.51
N LEU A 263 -21.47 27.84 5.74
CA LEU A 263 -20.06 27.80 6.05
C LEU A 263 -19.71 26.48 6.76
N ASN A 264 -18.76 25.76 6.22
CA ASN A 264 -18.15 24.60 6.86
C ASN A 264 -16.64 24.82 6.97
N MET A 265 -16.10 24.71 8.18
CA MET A 265 -14.65 24.83 8.46
C MET A 265 -14.20 23.58 9.21
N TYR A 266 -13.01 23.11 8.91
CA TYR A 266 -12.42 21.97 9.58
C TYR A 266 -10.92 22.16 9.80
N ALA A 267 -10.42 21.56 10.89
CA ALA A 267 -9.00 21.49 11.17
C ALA A 267 -8.69 20.16 11.86
N ASP A 268 -7.71 19.47 11.34
CA ASP A 268 -7.17 18.22 11.88
C ASP A 268 -5.70 18.44 12.25
N TYR A 269 -5.30 17.96 13.40
CA TYR A 269 -3.90 17.86 13.81
C TYR A 269 -3.62 16.46 14.33
N SER A 270 -2.49 15.89 13.94
CA SER A 270 -2.03 14.60 14.43
C SER A 270 -0.53 14.67 14.74
N TYR A 271 -0.14 14.11 15.88
CA TYR A 271 1.23 13.85 16.27
C TYR A 271 1.39 12.35 16.49
N TYR A 272 2.44 11.75 15.93
CA TYR A 272 2.73 10.33 16.09
C TYR A 272 4.23 10.11 16.29
N TRP A 273 4.54 9.14 17.11
CA TRP A 273 5.90 8.80 17.46
C TRP A 273 6.04 7.32 17.79
N GLY A 274 7.25 6.80 17.66
CA GLY A 274 7.47 5.43 18.02
C GLY A 274 8.85 4.91 17.63
N LYS A 275 9.04 3.62 17.89
CA LYS A 275 10.20 2.86 17.48
C LYS A 275 9.74 1.55 16.83
N ASP A 276 10.22 1.28 15.62
CA ASP A 276 10.06 0.02 14.91
C ASP A 276 11.37 -0.77 14.92
N PHE A 277 11.27 -2.08 14.76
CA PHE A 277 12.43 -2.93 14.54
C PHE A 277 12.14 -3.92 13.40
N ILE A 278 13.19 -4.34 12.72
CA ILE A 278 13.17 -5.41 11.73
C ILE A 278 14.39 -6.28 12.00
N GLU A 279 14.18 -7.58 12.12
CA GLU A 279 15.21 -8.59 12.17
C GLU A 279 15.11 -9.39 10.88
N LEU A 280 16.17 -9.40 10.08
CA LEU A 280 16.20 -10.03 8.77
C LEU A 280 17.38 -10.99 8.71
N SER A 281 17.09 -12.26 8.45
CA SER A 281 18.10 -13.30 8.23
C SER A 281 17.89 -13.90 6.85
N VAL A 282 18.92 -13.95 6.04
CA VAL A 282 18.89 -14.53 4.70
C VAL A 282 20.11 -15.42 4.50
N SER A 283 19.89 -16.63 3.99
CA SER A 283 20.95 -17.57 3.61
C SER A 283 20.73 -18.01 2.17
N GLY A 284 21.80 -18.08 1.39
CA GLY A 284 21.70 -18.51 0.00
C GLY A 284 23.04 -18.68 -0.70
N HIS A 285 23.02 -19.46 -1.78
CA HIS A 285 24.16 -19.62 -2.66
C HIS A 285 24.13 -18.60 -3.79
N TYR A 286 25.31 -18.13 -4.18
CA TYR A 286 25.42 -17.38 -5.42
C TYR A 286 25.09 -18.27 -6.61
N LEU A 287 24.47 -17.73 -7.62
CA LEU A 287 24.17 -18.45 -8.85
C LEU A 287 25.17 -18.10 -9.92
N ASP A 288 25.57 -19.10 -10.69
CA ASP A 288 26.30 -18.88 -11.94
C ASP A 288 25.46 -18.04 -12.90
N PRO A 289 25.97 -16.89 -13.40
CA PRO A 289 25.18 -15.97 -14.22
C PRO A 289 24.65 -16.54 -15.52
N MET A 290 25.33 -17.57 -16.08
CA MET A 290 24.96 -18.18 -17.36
C MET A 290 24.06 -19.39 -17.19
N THR A 291 24.33 -20.22 -16.19
CA THR A 291 23.64 -21.50 -16.01
C THR A 291 22.54 -21.45 -14.96
N LEU A 292 22.49 -20.39 -14.15
CA LEU A 292 21.59 -20.20 -12.99
C LEU A 292 21.68 -21.34 -11.96
N LYS A 293 22.78 -22.11 -11.97
CA LYS A 293 23.03 -23.14 -10.97
C LYS A 293 23.70 -22.56 -9.74
N PRO A 294 23.42 -23.10 -8.54
CA PRO A 294 24.11 -22.69 -7.33
C PRO A 294 25.63 -22.90 -7.45
N LEU A 295 26.39 -21.90 -7.06
CA LEU A 295 27.84 -22.01 -6.88
C LEU A 295 28.14 -22.55 -5.50
N GLU A 296 29.37 -23.01 -5.27
CA GLU A 296 29.86 -23.43 -3.95
C GLU A 296 30.01 -22.25 -2.96
N LEU A 297 29.85 -21.03 -3.42
CA LEU A 297 29.89 -19.83 -2.61
C LEU A 297 28.52 -19.53 -2.01
N ARG A 298 28.40 -19.62 -0.67
CA ARG A 298 27.21 -19.27 0.12
C ARG A 298 27.43 -17.96 0.86
N LYS A 299 26.39 -17.17 0.96
CA LYS A 299 26.30 -15.98 1.80
C LYS A 299 25.14 -16.12 2.78
N ASP A 300 25.46 -15.96 4.06
CA ASP A 300 24.46 -15.77 5.10
C ASP A 300 24.55 -14.33 5.57
N PHE A 301 23.40 -13.65 5.72
CA PHE A 301 23.45 -12.33 6.31
C PHE A 301 22.30 -12.13 7.31
N ASP A 302 22.65 -11.47 8.43
CA ASP A 302 21.73 -11.06 9.47
C ASP A 302 21.75 -9.54 9.58
N SER A 303 20.59 -8.91 9.63
CA SER A 303 20.45 -7.47 9.76
C SER A 303 19.45 -7.11 10.85
N ASP A 304 19.92 -6.35 11.84
CA ASP A 304 19.11 -5.74 12.89
C ASP A 304 18.88 -4.27 12.57
N ILE A 305 17.63 -3.92 12.34
CA ILE A 305 17.22 -2.58 11.97
C ILE A 305 16.34 -2.00 13.07
N ASN A 306 16.75 -0.89 13.66
CA ASN A 306 15.98 -0.08 14.59
C ASN A 306 15.66 1.26 13.98
N ARG A 307 14.36 1.65 13.98
CA ARG A 307 13.89 2.93 13.42
C ARG A 307 13.15 3.69 14.51
N GLN A 308 13.58 4.90 14.82
CA GLN A 308 12.85 5.81 15.68
C GLN A 308 12.27 6.93 14.82
N TYR A 309 11.00 7.27 15.02
CA TYR A 309 10.31 8.27 14.22
C TYR A 309 9.41 9.15 15.06
N LYS A 310 9.24 10.39 14.61
CA LYS A 310 8.24 11.34 15.08
C LYS A 310 7.74 12.15 13.89
N GLY A 311 6.44 12.37 13.85
CA GLY A 311 5.84 13.11 12.75
C GLY A 311 4.61 13.86 13.16
N HIS A 312 4.25 14.84 12.34
CA HIS A 312 3.09 15.68 12.52
C HIS A 312 2.29 15.73 11.21
N TYR A 313 1.01 15.92 11.35
CA TYR A 313 0.11 16.20 10.26
C TYR A 313 -0.85 17.30 10.67
N ILE A 314 -1.07 18.26 9.79
CA ILE A 314 -2.09 19.28 9.91
C ILE A 314 -2.90 19.34 8.62
N LYS A 315 -4.21 19.48 8.74
CA LYS A 315 -5.09 19.83 7.62
C LYS A 315 -6.10 20.85 8.10
N THR A 316 -6.37 21.86 7.29
CA THR A 316 -7.45 22.82 7.50
C THR A 316 -8.13 23.10 6.19
N GLY A 317 -9.40 23.47 6.25
CA GLY A 317 -10.14 23.85 5.05
C GLY A 317 -11.43 24.58 5.38
N VAL A 318 -11.95 25.20 4.35
CA VAL A 318 -13.18 25.98 4.36
C VAL A 318 -13.97 25.65 3.11
N ASP A 319 -15.23 25.25 3.31
CA ASP A 319 -16.22 25.12 2.23
C ASP A 319 -17.32 26.16 2.47
N TYR A 320 -17.78 26.80 1.41
CA TYR A 320 -18.80 27.82 1.46
C TYR A 320 -19.82 27.67 0.31
N ASP A 321 -21.09 27.53 0.69
CA ASP A 321 -22.21 27.49 -0.25
C ASP A 321 -22.61 28.91 -0.65
N LEU A 322 -22.05 29.43 -1.75
CA LEU A 322 -22.39 30.76 -2.30
C LEU A 322 -23.90 30.85 -2.59
N SER A 323 -24.49 29.76 -3.10
CA SER A 323 -25.91 29.62 -3.37
C SER A 323 -26.30 28.13 -3.31
N GLU A 324 -27.59 27.80 -3.48
CA GLU A 324 -28.04 26.41 -3.62
C GLU A 324 -27.39 25.66 -4.81
N LYS A 325 -26.90 26.42 -5.78
CA LYS A 325 -26.30 25.90 -7.01
C LYS A 325 -24.75 25.93 -7.00
N ILE A 326 -24.12 26.80 -6.23
CA ILE A 326 -22.68 27.02 -6.28
C ILE A 326 -22.07 26.82 -4.90
N ALA A 327 -21.15 25.88 -4.80
CA ALA A 327 -20.29 25.67 -3.64
C ALA A 327 -18.82 25.86 -4.04
N ILE A 328 -18.05 26.50 -3.17
CA ILE A 328 -16.60 26.66 -3.31
C ILE A 328 -15.91 26.13 -2.07
N GLY A 329 -14.70 25.61 -2.23
CA GLY A 329 -13.91 25.10 -1.12
C GLY A 329 -12.43 25.38 -1.33
N THR A 330 -11.71 25.50 -0.23
CA THR A 330 -10.24 25.54 -0.22
C THR A 330 -9.73 24.75 0.95
N TYR A 331 -8.55 24.14 0.80
CA TYR A 331 -7.90 23.43 1.87
C TYR A 331 -6.38 23.56 1.79
N PHE A 332 -5.77 23.36 2.94
CA PHE A 332 -4.34 23.26 3.13
C PHE A 332 -4.06 22.03 3.99
N SER A 333 -3.02 21.27 3.66
CA SER A 333 -2.49 20.24 4.54
C SER A 333 -0.96 20.20 4.49
N SER A 334 -0.36 19.87 5.62
CA SER A 334 1.07 19.64 5.68
C SER A 334 1.36 18.45 6.56
N SER A 335 2.36 17.67 6.19
CA SER A 335 2.92 16.62 7.03
C SER A 335 4.43 16.69 7.02
N TRP A 336 5.05 16.45 8.17
CA TRP A 336 6.50 16.35 8.30
C TRP A 336 6.89 15.22 9.24
N LEU A 337 7.96 14.55 8.88
CA LEU A 337 8.50 13.40 9.59
C LEU A 337 10.01 13.57 9.77
N ASN A 338 10.49 13.22 10.95
CA ASN A 338 11.90 12.92 11.20
C ASN A 338 12.03 11.45 11.61
N ARG A 339 12.99 10.76 11.03
CA ARG A 339 13.25 9.35 11.30
C ARG A 339 14.75 9.08 11.34
N ASN A 340 15.19 8.54 12.46
CA ASN A 340 16.56 8.06 12.63
C ASN A 340 16.53 6.52 12.55
N LYS A 341 17.43 5.96 11.79
CA LYS A 341 17.58 4.51 11.63
C LYS A 341 18.96 4.11 12.12
N GLN A 342 19.03 2.97 12.76
CA GLN A 342 20.28 2.28 13.04
C GLN A 342 20.14 0.85 12.50
N GLU A 343 21.05 0.49 11.65
CA GLU A 343 21.09 -0.85 11.03
C GLU A 343 22.47 -1.44 11.21
N VAL A 344 22.51 -2.64 11.76
CA VAL A 344 23.72 -3.43 11.87
C VAL A 344 23.51 -4.70 11.04
N THR A 345 24.34 -4.89 10.03
CA THR A 345 24.30 -6.05 9.14
C THR A 345 25.60 -6.82 9.25
N VAL A 346 25.50 -8.11 9.51
CA VAL A 346 26.61 -9.04 9.46
C VAL A 346 26.41 -9.98 8.29
N SER A 347 27.40 -10.06 7.39
CA SER A 347 27.37 -10.93 6.22
C SER A 347 28.55 -11.89 6.30
N ASP A 348 28.24 -13.17 6.41
CA ASP A 348 29.24 -14.24 6.42
C ASP A 348 29.33 -14.93 5.06
N PHE A 349 30.53 -15.09 4.56
CA PHE A 349 30.81 -15.71 3.27
C PHE A 349 31.49 -17.06 3.51
N PHE A 350 30.95 -18.09 2.88
CA PHE A 350 31.42 -19.46 2.99
C PHE A 350 31.82 -20.00 1.61
N ASN A 351 32.89 -20.74 1.57
CA ASN A 351 33.35 -21.45 0.39
C ASN A 351 33.21 -22.96 0.66
N ASN A 352 32.62 -23.72 -0.26
CA ASN A 352 32.44 -25.18 -0.15
C ASN A 352 31.65 -25.66 1.09
N ASP A 353 30.45 -25.13 1.34
CA ASP A 353 29.55 -25.57 2.41
C ASP A 353 30.18 -25.76 3.80
N LYS A 354 31.25 -25.01 4.06
CA LYS A 354 31.90 -25.00 5.37
C LYS A 354 30.94 -24.50 6.46
N THR A 355 31.15 -24.96 7.68
CA THR A 355 30.42 -24.49 8.87
C THR A 355 31.01 -23.20 9.45
N GLN A 356 32.25 -22.85 9.08
CA GLN A 356 32.95 -21.65 9.52
C GLN A 356 33.12 -20.70 8.34
N SER A 357 32.78 -19.42 8.51
CA SER A 357 32.93 -18.39 7.48
C SER A 357 34.38 -18.17 7.11
N ASP A 358 34.66 -17.99 5.83
CA ASP A 358 35.97 -17.62 5.31
C ASP A 358 36.24 -16.11 5.46
N SER A 359 35.16 -15.33 5.40
CA SER A 359 35.22 -13.87 5.61
C SER A 359 33.88 -13.33 6.11
N THR A 360 33.95 -12.23 6.82
CA THR A 360 32.78 -11.54 7.40
C THR A 360 32.84 -10.06 7.05
N LEU A 361 31.72 -9.53 6.57
CA LEU A 361 31.48 -8.10 6.40
C LEU A 361 30.48 -7.63 7.44
N THR A 362 30.90 -6.71 8.31
CA THR A 362 30.02 -6.01 9.23
C THR A 362 29.76 -4.60 8.72
N ALA A 363 28.52 -4.23 8.53
CA ALA A 363 28.10 -2.90 8.11
C ALA A 363 27.22 -2.24 9.17
N LEU A 364 27.56 -1.00 9.53
CA LEU A 364 26.77 -0.14 10.40
C LEU A 364 26.27 1.04 9.59
N SER A 365 24.96 1.13 9.41
CA SER A 365 24.30 2.23 8.68
C SER A 365 23.43 3.04 9.62
N THR A 366 23.60 4.36 9.59
CA THR A 366 22.86 5.31 10.44
C THR A 366 22.28 6.45 9.58
N PRO A 367 21.21 6.19 8.81
CA PRO A 367 20.53 7.26 8.09
C PRO A 367 19.63 8.09 8.98
N ASP A 368 19.66 9.40 8.77
CA ASP A 368 18.73 10.39 9.27
C ASP A 368 17.87 10.87 8.10
N TYR A 369 16.60 10.53 8.14
CA TYR A 369 15.65 10.84 7.08
C TYR A 369 14.62 11.85 7.56
N SER A 370 14.37 12.87 6.77
CA SER A 370 13.27 13.80 6.99
C SER A 370 12.49 14.07 5.71
N TYR A 371 11.20 14.36 5.85
CA TYR A 371 10.41 14.90 4.74
C TYR A 371 9.41 15.94 5.22
N THR A 372 9.04 16.83 4.30
CA THR A 372 7.92 17.76 4.41
C THR A 372 7.05 17.63 3.16
N ASN A 373 5.74 17.42 3.35
CA ASN A 373 4.76 17.39 2.28
C ASN A 373 3.71 18.48 2.53
N ILE A 374 3.53 19.37 1.58
CA ILE A 374 2.57 20.49 1.63
C ILE A 374 1.61 20.33 0.47
N ILE A 375 0.31 20.39 0.74
CA ILE A 375 -0.73 20.33 -0.27
C ILE A 375 -1.71 21.46 -0.03
N GLY A 376 -1.98 22.24 -1.07
CA GLY A 376 -3.04 23.27 -1.08
C GLY A 376 -3.94 23.08 -2.28
N GLY A 377 -5.23 23.31 -2.11
CA GLY A 377 -6.16 23.17 -3.22
C GLY A 377 -7.41 24.00 -3.07
N ALA A 378 -8.05 24.26 -4.21
CA ALA A 378 -9.34 24.92 -4.32
C ALA A 378 -10.26 24.12 -5.23
N ASN A 379 -11.55 24.14 -4.95
CA ASN A 379 -12.56 23.48 -5.76
C ASN A 379 -13.83 24.30 -5.85
N MET A 380 -14.57 24.10 -6.94
CA MET A 380 -15.88 24.69 -7.19
C MET A 380 -16.83 23.63 -7.73
N ILE A 381 -18.06 23.67 -7.26
CA ILE A 381 -19.15 22.82 -7.73
C ILE A 381 -20.29 23.73 -8.20
N TYR A 382 -20.79 23.51 -9.40
CA TYR A 382 -21.95 24.19 -9.97
C TYR A 382 -23.02 23.18 -10.39
N LYS A 383 -24.20 23.27 -9.77
CA LYS A 383 -25.41 22.48 -10.10
C LYS A 383 -26.26 23.28 -11.07
N PHE A 384 -26.25 22.96 -12.36
CA PHE A 384 -26.94 23.71 -13.40
C PHE A 384 -28.34 23.14 -13.70
N ALA A 385 -28.63 21.88 -13.29
CA ALA A 385 -29.92 21.22 -13.44
C ALA A 385 -30.20 20.34 -12.21
N LYS A 386 -31.38 19.73 -12.13
CA LYS A 386 -31.76 18.84 -11.03
C LYS A 386 -30.77 17.66 -10.87
N THR A 387 -30.24 17.17 -11.99
CA THR A 387 -29.28 16.07 -12.07
C THR A 387 -27.94 16.48 -12.70
N GLY A 388 -27.85 17.76 -13.17
CA GLY A 388 -26.67 18.28 -13.84
C GLY A 388 -25.68 18.92 -12.87
N LYS A 389 -24.43 18.50 -12.92
CA LYS A 389 -23.34 18.99 -12.08
C LYS A 389 -22.09 19.25 -12.92
N TRP A 390 -21.47 20.41 -12.73
CA TRP A 390 -20.13 20.71 -13.17
C TRP A 390 -19.25 20.93 -11.94
N ASP A 391 -18.09 20.30 -11.90
CA ASP A 391 -17.09 20.51 -10.86
C ASP A 391 -15.71 20.78 -11.45
N ALA A 392 -14.96 21.64 -10.79
CA ALA A 392 -13.59 21.96 -11.13
C ALA A 392 -12.74 22.00 -9.86
N SER A 393 -11.50 21.56 -9.95
CA SER A 393 -10.53 21.64 -8.87
C SER A 393 -9.14 21.96 -9.41
N PHE A 394 -8.36 22.62 -8.54
CA PHE A 394 -6.94 22.86 -8.71
C PHE A 394 -6.22 22.49 -7.43
N ASP A 395 -5.11 21.76 -7.55
CA ASP A 395 -4.29 21.33 -6.42
C ASP A 395 -2.82 21.60 -6.72
N TYR A 396 -2.10 22.03 -5.70
CA TYR A 396 -0.65 22.17 -5.68
C TYR A 396 -0.09 21.29 -4.56
N GLN A 397 0.95 20.51 -4.87
CA GLN A 397 1.69 19.73 -3.88
C GLN A 397 3.18 20.01 -3.99
N LEU A 398 3.82 20.18 -2.85
CA LEU A 398 5.26 20.25 -2.69
C LEU A 398 5.69 19.16 -1.72
N PHE A 399 6.55 18.27 -2.17
CA PHE A 399 7.18 17.25 -1.35
C PHE A 399 8.69 17.43 -1.38
N ASN A 400 9.29 17.62 -0.21
CA ASN A 400 10.73 17.74 -0.03
C ASN A 400 11.19 16.61 0.90
N GLN A 401 12.27 15.95 0.56
CA GLN A 401 12.91 14.95 1.41
C GLN A 401 14.41 15.17 1.49
N GLU A 402 14.98 14.80 2.63
CA GLU A 402 16.42 14.78 2.89
C GLU A 402 16.78 13.44 3.55
N ASP A 403 17.78 12.76 3.02
CA ASP A 403 18.33 11.53 3.59
C ASP A 403 19.83 11.71 3.78
N ASN A 404 20.26 11.78 5.01
CA ASN A 404 21.66 11.86 5.40
C ASN A 404 22.07 10.53 6.00
N HIS A 405 22.97 9.80 5.39
CA HIS A 405 23.41 8.52 5.92
C HIS A 405 24.91 8.41 6.06
N LEU A 406 25.32 7.69 7.08
CA LEU A 406 26.69 7.27 7.32
C LEU A 406 26.72 5.75 7.34
N LEU A 407 27.52 5.18 6.44
CA LEU A 407 27.78 3.75 6.36
C LEU A 407 29.25 3.48 6.76
N LYS A 408 29.42 2.64 7.79
CA LYS A 408 30.73 2.12 8.18
C LYS A 408 30.74 0.63 7.91
N SER A 409 31.67 0.17 7.09
CA SER A 409 31.83 -1.25 6.78
C SER A 409 33.19 -1.75 7.21
N PHE A 410 33.23 -2.97 7.73
CA PHE A 410 34.40 -3.64 8.24
C PHE A 410 34.47 -5.03 7.64
N PHE A 411 35.49 -5.29 6.85
CA PHE A 411 35.71 -6.57 6.20
C PHE A 411 36.87 -7.31 6.84
N GLN A 412 36.61 -8.54 7.29
CA GLN A 412 37.57 -9.44 7.92
C GLN A 412 37.72 -10.72 7.09
N THR A 413 38.92 -11.15 6.81
CA THR A 413 39.20 -12.43 6.12
C THR A 413 40.11 -13.28 7.00
N GLY A 414 39.59 -14.38 7.55
CA GLY A 414 40.31 -15.26 8.44
C GLY A 414 40.93 -14.51 9.62
N ILE A 415 42.28 -14.65 9.79
CA ILE A 415 43.03 -14.00 10.87
C ILE A 415 43.63 -12.63 10.45
N HIS A 416 43.34 -12.17 9.24
CA HIS A 416 43.88 -10.90 8.76
C HIS A 416 43.19 -9.71 9.45
N PRO A 417 43.91 -8.57 9.57
CA PRO A 417 43.35 -7.39 10.22
C PRO A 417 42.14 -6.87 9.46
N VAL A 418 41.21 -6.32 10.24
CA VAL A 418 39.98 -5.71 9.70
C VAL A 418 40.30 -4.53 8.82
N LYS A 419 39.82 -4.54 7.58
CA LYS A 419 39.85 -3.38 6.69
C LYS A 419 38.48 -2.66 6.84
N GLY A 420 38.50 -1.37 7.15
CA GLY A 420 37.30 -0.56 7.31
C GLY A 420 37.19 0.53 6.26
N ASP A 421 35.98 0.78 5.78
CA ASP A 421 35.62 1.90 4.91
C ASP A 421 34.46 2.70 5.54
N THR A 422 34.43 4.00 5.26
CA THR A 422 33.35 4.86 5.74
C THR A 422 32.84 5.72 4.58
N LEU A 423 31.56 5.61 4.30
CA LEU A 423 30.84 6.36 3.27
C LEU A 423 29.83 7.28 3.93
N SER A 424 29.79 8.54 3.53
CA SER A 424 28.72 9.49 3.84
C SER A 424 27.94 9.80 2.59
N GLY A 425 26.61 9.78 2.66
CA GLY A 425 25.71 10.14 1.57
C GLY A 425 24.70 11.18 2.02
N ILE A 426 24.44 12.16 1.17
CA ILE A 426 23.36 13.14 1.33
C ILE A 426 22.54 13.08 0.07
N THR A 427 21.25 12.78 0.21
CA THR A 427 20.32 12.76 -0.92
C THR A 427 19.16 13.69 -0.62
N ASN A 428 18.94 14.66 -1.50
CA ASN A 428 17.80 15.58 -1.46
C ASN A 428 16.87 15.28 -2.62
N GLY A 429 15.57 15.33 -2.36
CA GLY A 429 14.56 15.14 -3.39
C GLY A 429 13.41 16.12 -3.25
N ASP A 430 13.06 16.79 -4.35
CA ASP A 430 11.96 17.71 -4.46
C ASP A 430 10.96 17.26 -5.51
N ILE A 431 9.67 17.22 -5.17
CA ILE A 431 8.60 16.93 -6.11
C ILE A 431 7.57 18.05 -6.01
N LYS A 432 7.30 18.71 -7.15
CA LYS A 432 6.25 19.73 -7.28
C LYS A 432 5.19 19.22 -8.25
N ILE A 433 3.93 19.23 -7.82
CA ILE A 433 2.82 18.73 -8.61
C ILE A 433 1.77 19.82 -8.71
N TYR A 434 1.36 20.12 -9.93
CA TYR A 434 0.22 20.98 -10.25
C TYR A 434 -0.83 20.11 -10.91
N SER A 435 -2.03 20.04 -10.36
CA SER A 435 -3.13 19.25 -10.89
C SER A 435 -4.36 20.12 -11.08
N GLY A 436 -4.92 20.09 -12.28
CA GLY A 436 -6.19 20.72 -12.62
C GLY A 436 -7.15 19.69 -13.18
N GLN A 437 -8.39 19.68 -12.71
CA GLN A 437 -9.43 18.75 -13.16
C GLN A 437 -10.76 19.49 -13.31
N THR A 438 -11.53 19.13 -14.33
CA THR A 438 -12.91 19.57 -14.50
C THR A 438 -13.76 18.40 -14.98
N ASN A 439 -14.96 18.26 -14.42
CA ASN A 439 -15.90 17.17 -14.74
C ASN A 439 -17.30 17.75 -14.97
N LEU A 440 -18.00 17.19 -15.93
CA LEU A 440 -19.41 17.46 -16.22
C LEU A 440 -20.17 16.13 -16.07
N SER A 441 -21.17 16.11 -15.20
CA SER A 441 -22.04 14.94 -14.99
C SER A 441 -23.49 15.35 -15.21
N TYR A 442 -24.23 14.51 -15.91
CA TYR A 442 -25.66 14.72 -16.18
C TYR A 442 -26.39 13.38 -16.27
N ASP A 443 -27.38 13.17 -15.42
CA ASP A 443 -28.24 12.00 -15.49
C ASP A 443 -29.43 12.30 -16.44
N ILE A 444 -29.48 11.58 -17.55
CA ILE A 444 -30.53 11.70 -18.56
C ILE A 444 -31.82 11.00 -18.06
N SER A 445 -31.67 9.93 -17.31
CA SER A 445 -32.76 9.17 -16.66
C SER A 445 -32.24 8.47 -15.40
N ASP A 446 -33.14 7.89 -14.62
CA ASP A 446 -32.76 7.09 -13.43
C ASP A 446 -31.85 5.90 -13.73
N LYS A 447 -31.74 5.50 -15.01
CA LYS A 447 -30.93 4.35 -15.46
C LYS A 447 -29.74 4.74 -16.32
N PHE A 448 -29.67 5.98 -16.79
CA PHE A 448 -28.62 6.42 -17.73
C PHE A 448 -28.12 7.81 -17.39
N GLY A 449 -26.82 7.88 -17.06
CA GLY A 449 -26.09 9.12 -16.82
C GLY A 449 -24.82 9.19 -17.65
N ILE A 450 -24.38 10.40 -17.95
CA ILE A 450 -23.14 10.69 -18.66
C ILE A 450 -22.24 11.50 -17.74
N THR A 451 -20.97 11.08 -17.63
CA THR A 451 -19.92 11.86 -17.00
C THR A 451 -18.74 11.99 -17.96
N THR A 452 -18.28 13.21 -18.18
CA THR A 452 -17.10 13.52 -18.98
C THR A 452 -16.23 14.53 -18.25
N GLY A 453 -14.95 14.59 -18.54
CA GLY A 453 -14.06 15.53 -17.88
C GLY A 453 -12.69 15.61 -18.54
N LEU A 454 -11.92 16.57 -18.07
CA LEU A 454 -10.52 16.77 -18.42
C LEU A 454 -9.70 16.86 -17.14
N LYS A 455 -8.53 16.23 -17.17
CA LYS A 455 -7.53 16.32 -16.10
C LYS A 455 -6.17 16.62 -16.71
N SER A 456 -5.46 17.55 -16.10
CA SER A 456 -4.07 17.86 -16.44
C SER A 456 -3.23 17.80 -15.19
N VAL A 457 -2.09 17.14 -15.28
CA VAL A 457 -1.14 17.02 -14.18
C VAL A 457 0.24 17.38 -14.71
N PHE A 458 0.89 18.31 -14.05
CA PHE A 458 2.27 18.69 -14.31
C PHE A 458 3.11 18.33 -13.08
N VAL A 459 4.14 17.50 -13.30
CA VAL A 459 5.05 17.02 -12.24
C VAL A 459 6.45 17.48 -12.56
N HIS A 460 7.09 18.13 -11.60
CA HIS A 460 8.50 18.49 -11.64
C HIS A 460 9.22 17.74 -10.51
N ILE A 461 10.25 16.97 -10.86
CA ILE A 461 11.05 16.18 -9.91
C ILE A 461 12.49 16.66 -10.04
N SER A 462 13.11 16.95 -8.89
CA SER A 462 14.54 17.21 -8.77
C SER A 462 15.11 16.27 -7.69
N SER A 463 16.27 15.70 -7.96
CA SER A 463 16.98 14.89 -6.97
C SER A 463 18.48 15.14 -7.10
N ASP A 464 19.10 15.45 -5.97
CA ASP A 464 20.53 15.67 -5.86
C ASP A 464 21.09 14.65 -4.86
N ALA A 465 22.21 14.00 -5.23
CA ALA A 465 22.92 13.07 -4.36
C ALA A 465 24.40 13.44 -4.29
N LEU A 466 24.96 13.41 -3.09
CA LEU A 466 26.38 13.66 -2.84
C LEU A 466 26.92 12.55 -1.94
N TYR A 467 27.87 11.79 -2.48
CA TYR A 467 28.56 10.74 -1.73
C TYR A 467 30.01 11.10 -1.49
N LYS A 468 30.52 10.76 -0.29
CA LYS A 468 31.91 11.01 0.11
C LYS A 468 32.47 9.81 0.84
N ASN A 469 33.67 9.41 0.47
CA ASN A 469 34.46 8.38 1.14
C ASN A 469 35.45 9.01 2.11
N LEU A 470 35.64 8.40 3.27
CA LEU A 470 36.71 8.78 4.22
C LEU A 470 38.02 8.07 3.85
N ILE A 471 38.95 8.80 3.21
CA ILE A 471 40.24 8.27 2.74
C ILE A 471 41.37 8.95 3.52
N ALA A 472 42.12 8.18 4.28
CA ALA A 472 43.25 8.66 5.09
C ALA A 472 42.92 9.82 6.05
N GLY A 473 41.69 9.86 6.55
CA GLY A 473 41.16 10.88 7.48
C GLY A 473 40.50 12.09 6.81
N ASP A 474 40.51 12.17 5.49
CA ASP A 474 39.89 13.24 4.71
C ASP A 474 38.66 12.73 3.96
N TRP A 475 37.57 13.51 3.95
CA TRP A 475 36.37 13.23 3.16
C TRP A 475 36.61 13.64 1.70
N ARG A 476 36.51 12.67 0.80
CA ARG A 476 36.64 12.89 -0.65
C ARG A 476 35.35 12.50 -1.35
N GLU A 477 34.94 13.34 -2.28
CA GLU A 477 33.76 13.08 -3.09
C GLU A 477 33.96 11.83 -3.94
N ASP A 478 32.96 10.98 -4.01
CA ASP A 478 32.90 9.78 -4.83
C ASP A 478 32.13 10.12 -6.11
N SER A 479 32.87 10.29 -7.21
CA SER A 479 32.28 10.64 -8.53
C SER A 479 31.70 9.43 -9.26
N ASP A 480 31.88 8.22 -8.73
CA ASP A 480 31.46 6.96 -9.36
C ASP A 480 30.10 6.49 -8.84
N LEU A 481 29.57 7.15 -7.79
CA LEU A 481 28.23 6.96 -7.21
C LEU A 481 27.34 8.17 -7.49
#